data_60c20fc4335461d05cafbca8036581ed
#
_entry.id   60c20fc4335461d05cafbca8036581ed
#
_cell.length_a   1.000
_cell.length_b   1.000
_cell.length_c   1.000
_cell.angle_alpha   90.00
_cell.angle_beta   90.00
_cell.angle_gamma   90.00
#
_symmetry.space_group_name_H-M   'P 1'
#
loop_
_entity.id
_entity.type
_entity.pdbx_description
1 polymer ?
#
loop_
_entity_poly.entity_id
_entity_poly.type
_entity_poly.pdbx_seq_one_letter_code
_entity_poly.pdbx_strand_id
1 'polypeptide(L)'
;DYYASRGLGDVYKRQVVGVGKKTIVSSHNIRITCDAETTEVSPNEDIEAVILPGGMPGTLNLEKSEKVNEFIDRASSDGKLICAICAAPSVLGHKNLLRGKTATCFPGFEKDLYGAVATGAPVERDGNIITARGMGVALEFGLKTVEALCGSEVAESIKTSVQSE
;
A
#
# COMPACT_ATOMS: atom_id res chain seq x y z
N ASP A 1 2.61 -21.52 -6.91
CA ASP A 1 1.24 -22.03 -7.04
C ASP A 1 0.27 -21.00 -7.60
N TYR A 2 0.65 -20.45 -8.73
CA TYR A 2 -0.15 -19.48 -9.50
C TYR A 2 -1.51 -20.05 -9.96
N TYR A 3 -1.63 -21.38 -10.02
CA TYR A 3 -2.84 -22.06 -10.49
C TYR A 3 -3.81 -22.49 -9.37
N ALA A 4 -3.37 -22.60 -8.13
CA ALA A 4 -4.23 -22.99 -7.02
C ALA A 4 -5.26 -21.90 -6.65
N SER A 5 -4.96 -20.65 -6.94
CA SER A 5 -5.87 -19.53 -6.70
C SER A 5 -6.96 -19.36 -7.77
N ARG A 6 -6.86 -20.02 -8.92
CA ARG A 6 -7.85 -19.92 -10.01
C ARG A 6 -9.13 -20.74 -9.79
N GLY A 7 -9.17 -21.57 -8.76
CA GLY A 7 -10.33 -22.44 -8.46
C GLY A 7 -11.39 -21.83 -7.55
N LEU A 8 -11.17 -20.65 -7.02
CA LEU A 8 -12.01 -20.00 -6.00
C LEU A 8 -12.65 -18.71 -6.50
N GLY A 9 -13.14 -18.66 -7.72
CA GLY A 9 -13.89 -17.52 -8.31
C GLY A 9 -13.43 -16.15 -7.79
N ASP A 10 -13.13 -15.21 -8.67
CA ASP A 10 -12.69 -13.84 -8.40
C ASP A 10 -11.46 -13.71 -7.51
N VAL A 11 -10.35 -14.15 -8.05
CA VAL A 11 -9.04 -13.96 -7.39
C VAL A 11 -8.56 -12.54 -7.64
N TYR A 12 -8.39 -11.78 -6.57
CA TYR A 12 -7.71 -10.49 -6.63
C TYR A 12 -6.32 -10.66 -7.24
N LYS A 13 -6.10 -10.01 -8.38
CA LYS A 13 -4.80 -10.00 -9.05
C LYS A 13 -3.92 -8.97 -8.36
N ARG A 14 -2.91 -9.44 -7.60
CA ARG A 14 -1.85 -8.57 -7.11
C ARG A 14 -0.77 -8.40 -8.18
N GLN A 15 -0.40 -7.16 -8.47
CA GLN A 15 0.73 -6.82 -9.31
C GLN A 15 1.76 -5.99 -8.54
N VAL A 16 3.02 -6.34 -8.71
CA VAL A 16 4.14 -5.52 -8.28
C VAL A 16 4.59 -4.70 -9.47
N VAL A 17 4.53 -3.38 -9.35
CA VAL A 17 4.86 -2.44 -10.43
C VAL A 17 6.12 -1.66 -10.08
N GLY A 18 7.12 -1.77 -10.92
CA GLY A 18 8.39 -1.05 -10.75
C GLY A 18 8.30 0.37 -11.34
N VAL A 19 8.79 1.36 -10.61
CA VAL A 19 8.85 2.74 -11.10
C VAL A 19 10.05 2.92 -12.02
N GLY A 20 9.79 3.18 -13.29
CA GLY A 20 10.80 3.43 -14.33
C GLY A 20 11.61 2.23 -14.79
N LYS A 21 11.47 1.06 -14.16
CA LYS A 21 12.12 -0.21 -14.57
C LYS A 21 11.40 -1.41 -13.96
N LYS A 22 11.41 -2.51 -14.72
CA LYS A 22 10.84 -3.78 -14.27
C LYS A 22 11.70 -4.48 -13.20
N THR A 23 13.01 -4.31 -13.23
CA THR A 23 13.90 -4.82 -12.18
C THR A 23 14.39 -3.67 -11.32
N ILE A 24 14.00 -3.66 -10.06
CA ILE A 24 14.40 -2.67 -9.07
C ILE A 24 15.41 -3.26 -8.08
N VAL A 25 16.18 -2.40 -7.44
CA VAL A 25 17.12 -2.77 -6.39
C VAL A 25 16.71 -2.04 -5.12
N SER A 26 16.47 -2.80 -4.05
CA SER A 26 16.14 -2.24 -2.75
C SER A 26 17.34 -1.52 -2.13
N SER A 27 17.10 -0.73 -1.07
CA SER A 27 18.15 -0.08 -0.27
C SER A 27 19.17 -1.05 0.35
N HIS A 28 18.82 -2.33 0.41
CA HIS A 28 19.68 -3.42 0.92
C HIS A 28 20.24 -4.30 -0.20
N ASN A 29 20.34 -3.79 -1.43
CA ASN A 29 20.88 -4.49 -2.62
C ASN A 29 20.13 -5.77 -3.01
N ILE A 30 18.87 -5.93 -2.58
CA ILE A 30 18.03 -7.04 -3.02
C ILE A 30 17.41 -6.66 -4.37
N ARG A 31 17.61 -7.51 -5.38
CA ARG A 31 17.00 -7.35 -6.70
C ARG A 31 15.60 -7.95 -6.70
N ILE A 32 14.62 -7.18 -7.18
CA ILE A 32 13.24 -7.61 -7.31
C ILE A 32 12.82 -7.39 -8.76
N THR A 33 12.38 -8.45 -9.42
CA THR A 33 11.76 -8.36 -10.73
C THR A 33 10.25 -8.18 -10.52
N CYS A 34 9.75 -7.03 -10.94
CA CYS A 34 8.33 -6.68 -10.86
C CYS A 34 7.53 -7.37 -11.98
N ASP A 35 6.22 -7.49 -11.80
CA ASP A 35 5.31 -8.03 -12.80
C ASP A 35 5.21 -7.09 -14.01
N ALA A 36 5.26 -5.78 -13.76
CA ALA A 36 5.22 -4.72 -14.77
C ALA A 36 6.08 -3.52 -14.36
N GLU A 37 6.32 -2.61 -15.28
CA GLU A 37 6.79 -1.26 -14.97
C GLU A 37 5.66 -0.23 -15.15
N THR A 38 5.85 0.96 -14.61
CA THR A 38 4.81 2.02 -14.62
C THR A 38 4.35 2.43 -16.00
N THR A 39 5.12 2.19 -17.05
CA THR A 39 4.74 2.46 -18.45
C THR A 39 3.83 1.39 -19.06
N GLU A 40 3.79 0.20 -18.44
CA GLU A 40 3.02 -0.97 -18.92
C GLU A 40 1.63 -1.05 -18.26
N VAL A 41 1.31 -0.16 -17.31
CA VAL A 41 0.05 -0.17 -16.54
C VAL A 41 -0.69 1.16 -16.71
N SER A 42 -2.01 1.09 -16.65
CA SER A 42 -2.87 2.26 -16.78
C SER A 42 -3.66 2.52 -15.50
N PRO A 43 -3.73 3.77 -15.00
CA PRO A 43 -4.60 4.12 -13.88
C PRO A 43 -6.10 3.99 -14.23
N ASN A 44 -6.43 3.81 -15.51
CA ASN A 44 -7.80 3.58 -15.98
C ASN A 44 -8.19 2.09 -15.94
N GLU A 45 -7.27 1.19 -15.60
CA GLU A 45 -7.62 -0.20 -15.31
C GLU A 45 -8.48 -0.26 -14.03
N ASP A 46 -9.33 -1.28 -13.94
CA ASP A 46 -10.14 -1.51 -12.75
C ASP A 46 -9.25 -2.03 -11.62
N ILE A 47 -8.87 -1.14 -10.71
CA ILE A 47 -8.06 -1.43 -9.56
C ILE A 47 -8.90 -1.29 -8.29
N GLU A 48 -8.70 -2.19 -7.32
CA GLU A 48 -9.37 -2.16 -6.03
C GLU A 48 -8.52 -1.47 -4.96
N ALA A 49 -7.21 -1.51 -5.10
CA ALA A 49 -6.28 -0.92 -4.14
C ALA A 49 -4.97 -0.46 -4.78
N VAL A 50 -4.41 0.61 -4.24
CA VAL A 50 -3.03 1.06 -4.47
C VAL A 50 -2.25 0.89 -3.17
N ILE A 51 -1.10 0.18 -3.22
CA ILE A 51 -0.27 -0.08 -2.05
C ILE A 51 1.10 0.56 -2.27
N LEU A 52 1.48 1.46 -1.37
CA LEU A 52 2.74 2.19 -1.41
C LEU A 52 3.70 1.60 -0.38
N PRO A 53 4.75 0.88 -0.80
CA PRO A 53 5.80 0.44 0.10
C PRO A 53 6.63 1.63 0.58
N GLY A 54 7.18 1.49 1.79
CA GLY A 54 8.06 2.49 2.37
C GLY A 54 9.54 2.29 2.01
N GLY A 55 10.38 2.88 2.85
CA GLY A 55 11.84 2.85 2.72
C GLY A 55 12.39 4.03 1.92
N MET A 56 13.57 4.49 2.33
CA MET A 56 14.25 5.61 1.68
C MET A 56 15.41 5.08 0.83
N PRO A 57 15.66 5.63 -0.36
CA PRO A 57 14.97 6.76 -1.00
C PRO A 57 13.73 6.36 -1.82
N GLY A 58 13.25 5.12 -1.71
CA GLY A 58 12.13 4.58 -2.48
C GLY A 58 10.87 5.45 -2.38
N THR A 59 10.51 5.88 -1.16
CA THR A 59 9.35 6.77 -0.93
C THR A 59 9.44 8.08 -1.73
N LEU A 60 10.63 8.69 -1.79
CA LEU A 60 10.83 9.91 -2.60
C LEU A 60 10.69 9.64 -4.11
N ASN A 61 11.07 8.44 -4.56
CA ASN A 61 10.90 8.05 -5.96
C ASN A 61 9.43 7.82 -6.29
N LEU A 62 8.65 7.22 -5.37
CA LEU A 62 7.20 7.10 -5.52
C LEU A 62 6.54 8.47 -5.62
N GLU A 63 6.89 9.38 -4.72
CA GLU A 63 6.33 10.74 -4.67
C GLU A 63 6.62 11.55 -5.93
N LYS A 64 7.82 11.42 -6.50
CA LYS A 64 8.22 12.13 -7.72
C LYS A 64 7.64 11.53 -9.00
N SER A 65 7.14 10.31 -8.95
CA SER A 65 6.61 9.62 -10.12
C SER A 65 5.22 10.14 -10.47
N GLU A 66 5.09 10.82 -11.61
CA GLU A 66 3.79 11.28 -12.13
C GLU A 66 2.80 10.11 -12.24
N LYS A 67 3.26 8.97 -12.75
CA LYS A 67 2.42 7.78 -12.91
C LYS A 67 1.90 7.24 -11.57
N VAL A 68 2.73 7.19 -10.52
CA VAL A 68 2.28 6.80 -9.17
C VAL A 68 1.24 7.80 -8.64
N ASN A 69 1.48 9.09 -8.86
CA ASN A 69 0.52 10.14 -8.47
C ASN A 69 -0.82 10.01 -9.20
N GLU A 70 -0.82 9.68 -10.50
CA GLU A 70 -2.05 9.39 -11.27
C GLU A 70 -2.84 8.23 -10.64
N PHE A 71 -2.17 7.13 -10.24
CA PHE A 71 -2.82 5.99 -9.57
C PHE A 71 -3.41 6.38 -8.21
N ILE A 72 -2.68 7.16 -7.41
CA ILE A 72 -3.18 7.64 -6.11
C ILE A 72 -4.41 8.55 -6.31
N ASP A 73 -4.33 9.50 -7.24
CA ASP A 73 -5.41 10.45 -7.51
C ASP A 73 -6.65 9.72 -8.04
N ARG A 74 -6.47 8.76 -8.92
CA ARG A 74 -7.55 7.92 -9.43
C ARG A 74 -8.19 7.09 -8.33
N ALA A 75 -7.39 6.37 -7.53
CA ALA A 75 -7.89 5.58 -6.42
C ALA A 75 -8.66 6.46 -5.41
N SER A 76 -8.15 7.66 -5.13
CA SER A 76 -8.82 8.61 -4.24
C SER A 76 -10.17 9.06 -4.80
N SER A 77 -10.23 9.43 -6.08
CA SER A 77 -11.46 9.92 -6.73
C SER A 77 -12.52 8.83 -6.85
N ASP A 78 -12.11 7.59 -7.07
CA ASP A 78 -13.01 6.44 -7.21
C ASP A 78 -13.36 5.76 -5.87
N GLY A 79 -12.86 6.30 -4.75
CA GLY A 79 -13.09 5.74 -3.43
C GLY A 79 -12.45 4.36 -3.21
N LYS A 80 -11.44 4.02 -4.03
CA LYS A 80 -10.68 2.77 -3.92
C LYS A 80 -9.72 2.82 -2.73
N LEU A 81 -9.26 1.65 -2.29
CA LEU A 81 -8.37 1.54 -1.15
C LEU A 81 -6.97 2.09 -1.46
N ILE A 82 -6.45 2.90 -0.55
CA ILE A 82 -5.08 3.42 -0.61
C ILE A 82 -4.35 3.00 0.66
N CYS A 83 -3.29 2.21 0.49
CA CYS A 83 -2.52 1.66 1.59
C CYS A 83 -1.08 2.18 1.54
N ALA A 84 -0.53 2.60 2.66
CA ALA A 84 0.85 3.10 2.73
C ALA A 84 1.52 2.66 4.03
N ILE A 85 2.79 2.23 3.95
CA ILE A 85 3.52 1.72 5.11
C ILE A 85 4.85 2.45 5.32
N CYS A 86 5.28 2.57 6.57
CA CYS A 86 6.58 3.09 6.97
C CYS A 86 6.71 4.59 6.64
N ALA A 87 7.59 4.99 5.72
CA ALA A 87 7.74 6.37 5.27
C ALA A 87 6.67 6.78 4.25
N ALA A 88 6.04 5.83 3.54
CA ALA A 88 5.13 6.14 2.43
C ALA A 88 3.84 6.91 2.81
N PRO A 89 3.29 6.86 4.04
CA PRO A 89 2.20 7.73 4.43
C PRO A 89 2.48 9.22 4.24
N SER A 90 3.76 9.67 4.24
CA SER A 90 4.13 11.06 3.94
C SER A 90 3.67 11.50 2.54
N VAL A 91 3.71 10.60 1.55
CA VAL A 91 3.22 10.88 0.19
C VAL A 91 1.74 11.26 0.22
N LEU A 92 0.94 10.53 1.00
CA LEU A 92 -0.49 10.82 1.16
C LEU A 92 -0.72 12.13 1.93
N GLY A 93 0.12 12.41 2.92
CA GLY A 93 0.11 13.65 3.68
C GLY A 93 0.38 14.86 2.78
N HIS A 94 1.46 14.81 1.98
CA HIS A 94 1.81 15.88 1.03
C HIS A 94 0.73 16.11 -0.03
N LYS A 95 -0.03 15.08 -0.39
CA LYS A 95 -1.21 15.19 -1.27
C LYS A 95 -2.48 15.68 -0.54
N ASN A 96 -2.40 15.99 0.76
CA ASN A 96 -3.54 16.37 1.62
C ASN A 96 -4.66 15.32 1.72
N LEU A 97 -4.40 14.07 1.39
CA LEU A 97 -5.39 12.99 1.46
C LEU A 97 -5.67 12.52 2.89
N LEU A 98 -4.79 12.90 3.83
CA LEU A 98 -4.90 12.56 5.25
C LEU A 98 -5.58 13.65 6.10
N ARG A 99 -5.99 14.76 5.51
CA ARG A 99 -6.60 15.88 6.25
C ARG A 99 -7.87 15.44 6.99
N GLY A 100 -7.87 15.65 8.32
CA GLY A 100 -8.98 15.29 9.20
C GLY A 100 -9.10 13.79 9.48
N LYS A 101 -8.14 12.98 9.06
CA LYS A 101 -8.11 11.53 9.29
C LYS A 101 -7.15 11.14 10.39
N THR A 102 -7.34 9.94 10.95
CA THR A 102 -6.33 9.26 11.75
C THR A 102 -5.34 8.56 10.83
N ALA A 103 -4.05 8.62 11.16
CA ALA A 103 -3.01 7.95 10.38
C ALA A 103 -1.79 7.61 11.24
N THR A 104 -0.99 6.68 10.78
CA THR A 104 0.30 6.33 11.38
C THR A 104 1.39 6.27 10.31
N CYS A 105 2.64 6.41 10.72
CA CYS A 105 3.81 6.34 9.85
C CYS A 105 5.03 5.85 10.62
N PHE A 106 6.16 5.70 9.95
CA PHE A 106 7.42 5.45 10.63
C PHE A 106 7.80 6.63 11.54
N PRO A 107 8.27 6.38 12.78
CA PRO A 107 8.66 7.44 13.70
C PRO A 107 9.61 8.47 13.08
N GLY A 108 9.24 9.76 13.20
CA GLY A 108 9.96 10.88 12.61
C GLY A 108 9.35 11.44 11.32
N PHE A 109 8.31 10.78 10.76
CA PHE A 109 7.56 11.26 9.58
C PHE A 109 6.20 11.87 9.94
N GLU A 110 5.86 12.00 11.24
CA GLU A 110 4.55 12.48 11.68
C GLU A 110 4.24 13.90 11.16
N LYS A 111 5.27 14.75 11.07
CA LYS A 111 5.15 16.12 10.55
C LYS A 111 4.75 16.17 9.06
N ASP A 112 4.98 15.09 8.33
CA ASP A 112 4.68 14.97 6.90
C ASP A 112 3.27 14.41 6.64
N LEU A 113 2.52 14.06 7.71
CA LEU A 113 1.11 13.65 7.64
C LEU A 113 0.19 14.87 7.69
N TYR A 114 0.22 15.72 6.68
CA TYR A 114 -0.44 17.02 6.69
C TYR A 114 -1.93 16.95 7.03
N GLY A 115 -2.30 17.57 8.16
CA GLY A 115 -3.68 17.67 8.63
C GLY A 115 -4.27 16.39 9.22
N ALA A 116 -3.47 15.32 9.39
CA ALA A 116 -3.87 14.11 10.08
C ALA A 116 -3.68 14.20 11.60
N VAL A 117 -4.41 13.35 12.31
CA VAL A 117 -4.10 12.99 13.70
C VAL A 117 -3.16 11.79 13.68
N ALA A 118 -1.88 12.01 13.97
CA ALA A 118 -0.89 10.94 14.05
C ALA A 118 -1.11 10.11 15.31
N THR A 119 -1.48 8.83 15.17
CA THR A 119 -1.85 7.96 16.31
C THR A 119 -0.67 7.17 16.87
N GLY A 120 0.36 6.91 16.06
CA GLY A 120 1.46 6.00 16.42
C GLY A 120 1.05 4.52 16.54
N ALA A 121 -0.19 4.18 16.19
CA ALA A 121 -0.67 2.81 16.18
C ALA A 121 0.14 1.92 15.21
N PRO A 122 0.19 0.59 15.42
CA PRO A 122 0.83 -0.32 14.48
C PRO A 122 0.26 -0.20 13.06
N VAL A 123 -1.06 -0.25 12.94
CA VAL A 123 -1.82 -0.06 11.71
C VAL A 123 -3.02 0.83 12.02
N GLU A 124 -3.34 1.75 11.14
CA GLU A 124 -4.48 2.65 11.26
C GLU A 124 -5.31 2.57 9.98
N ARG A 125 -6.65 2.54 10.13
CA ARG A 125 -7.58 2.61 9.01
C ARG A 125 -8.59 3.71 9.23
N ASP A 126 -8.68 4.64 8.29
CA ASP A 126 -9.69 5.69 8.28
C ASP A 126 -10.35 5.75 6.88
N GLY A 127 -11.56 5.23 6.82
CA GLY A 127 -12.28 5.08 5.56
C GLY A 127 -11.59 4.14 4.58
N ASN A 128 -11.22 4.68 3.42
CA ASN A 128 -10.52 3.96 2.35
C ASN A 128 -8.98 4.11 2.41
N ILE A 129 -8.44 4.64 3.51
CA ILE A 129 -6.99 4.77 3.68
C ILE A 129 -6.54 3.85 4.82
N ILE A 130 -5.47 3.08 4.56
CA ILE A 130 -4.79 2.25 5.55
C ILE A 130 -3.34 2.69 5.61
N THR A 131 -2.86 3.01 6.81
CA THR A 131 -1.46 3.37 7.06
C THR A 131 -0.86 2.43 8.09
N ALA A 132 0.45 2.18 8.00
CA ALA A 132 1.17 1.34 8.96
C ALA A 132 2.55 1.90 9.28
N ARG A 133 2.99 1.72 10.53
CA ARG A 133 4.19 2.40 11.05
C ARG A 133 5.51 1.84 10.54
N GLY A 134 5.58 0.58 10.07
CA GLY A 134 6.86 0.05 9.61
C GLY A 134 6.84 -1.45 9.33
N MET A 135 7.99 -1.98 8.87
CA MET A 135 8.11 -3.38 8.43
C MET A 135 7.72 -4.41 9.50
N GLY A 136 7.91 -4.09 10.78
CA GLY A 136 7.57 -4.99 11.89
C GLY A 136 6.07 -5.31 12.01
N VAL A 137 5.21 -4.53 11.35
CA VAL A 137 3.75 -4.73 11.32
C VAL A 137 3.24 -5.01 9.91
N ALA A 138 4.13 -5.44 9.00
CA ALA A 138 3.77 -5.67 7.60
C ALA A 138 2.69 -6.76 7.43
N LEU A 139 2.71 -7.79 8.27
CA LEU A 139 1.69 -8.84 8.24
C LEU A 139 0.32 -8.29 8.67
N GLU A 140 0.27 -7.55 9.78
CA GLU A 140 -0.96 -6.90 10.26
C GLU A 140 -1.51 -5.90 9.22
N PHE A 141 -0.63 -5.13 8.58
CA PHE A 141 -0.99 -4.25 7.48
C PHE A 141 -1.59 -5.01 6.29
N GLY A 142 -0.98 -6.15 5.92
CA GLY A 142 -1.51 -7.03 4.88
C GLY A 142 -2.88 -7.60 5.23
N LEU A 143 -3.05 -8.12 6.46
CA LEU A 143 -4.32 -8.65 6.96
C LEU A 143 -5.41 -7.57 6.99
N LYS A 144 -5.07 -6.35 7.40
CA LYS A 144 -6.01 -5.22 7.40
C LYS A 144 -6.42 -4.81 5.99
N THR A 145 -5.50 -4.93 5.03
CA THR A 145 -5.79 -4.70 3.61
C THR A 145 -6.73 -5.78 3.07
N VAL A 146 -6.47 -7.05 3.38
CA VAL A 146 -7.36 -8.17 3.00
C VAL A 146 -8.74 -8.01 3.63
N GLU A 147 -8.81 -7.67 4.92
CA GLU A 147 -10.08 -7.40 5.61
C GLU A 147 -10.90 -6.32 4.88
N ALA A 148 -10.23 -5.26 4.43
CA ALA A 148 -10.87 -4.17 3.72
C ALA A 148 -11.40 -4.56 2.34
N LEU A 149 -10.75 -5.49 1.64
CA LEU A 149 -11.09 -5.93 0.28
C LEU A 149 -12.04 -7.14 0.27
N CYS A 150 -11.81 -8.09 1.18
CA CYS A 150 -12.43 -9.43 1.14
C CYS A 150 -13.30 -9.73 2.36
N GLY A 151 -13.30 -8.85 3.36
CA GLY A 151 -14.03 -9.08 4.61
C GLY A 151 -13.20 -9.77 5.70
N SER A 152 -13.71 -9.70 6.93
CA SER A 152 -13.03 -10.19 8.14
C SER A 152 -12.83 -11.71 8.16
N GLU A 153 -13.77 -12.48 7.64
CA GLU A 153 -13.69 -13.96 7.61
C GLU A 153 -12.48 -14.43 6.79
N VAL A 154 -12.25 -13.82 5.63
CA VAL A 154 -11.11 -14.15 4.77
C VAL A 154 -9.80 -13.75 5.44
N ALA A 155 -9.76 -12.55 6.04
CA ALA A 155 -8.57 -12.09 6.75
C ALA A 155 -8.21 -13.02 7.93
N GLU A 156 -9.19 -13.46 8.72
CA GLU A 156 -8.97 -14.36 9.85
C GLU A 156 -8.54 -15.76 9.39
N SER A 157 -9.12 -16.28 8.31
CA SER A 157 -8.68 -17.54 7.70
C SER A 157 -7.22 -17.46 7.25
N ILE A 158 -6.81 -16.37 6.63
CA ILE A 158 -5.41 -16.16 6.23
C ILE A 158 -4.52 -16.03 7.47
N LYS A 159 -4.92 -15.24 8.48
CA LYS A 159 -4.20 -15.08 9.73
C LYS A 159 -3.89 -16.43 10.38
N THR A 160 -4.89 -17.30 10.46
CA THR A 160 -4.74 -18.67 10.97
C THR A 160 -3.78 -19.50 10.11
N SER A 161 -3.92 -19.44 8.79
CA SER A 161 -3.09 -20.23 7.86
C SER A 161 -1.61 -19.88 7.90
N VAL A 162 -1.28 -18.60 8.16
CA VAL A 162 0.11 -18.13 8.29
C VAL A 162 0.64 -18.20 9.73
N GLN A 163 -0.13 -18.81 10.65
CA GLN A 163 0.24 -19.00 12.08
C GLN A 163 0.56 -17.68 12.78
N SER A 164 -0.18 -16.61 12.47
CA SER A 164 -0.05 -15.32 13.15
C SER A 164 -0.97 -15.29 14.38
N GLU A 165 -0.41 -14.88 15.52
CA GLU A 165 -1.16 -14.67 16.78
C GLU A 165 -1.99 -13.38 16.76
#